data_13aa77b0e473dc93b3c7e5533e3277f1
#
_entry.id   13aa77b0e473dc93b3c7e5533e3277f1
#
_cell.length_a   1.000
_cell.length_b   1.000
_cell.length_c   1.000
_cell.angle_alpha   90.00
_cell.angle_beta   90.00
_cell.angle_gamma   90.00
#
_symmetry.space_group_name_H-M   'P 1'
#
loop_
_entity.id
_entity.type
_entity.pdbx_description
1 polymer ?
#
loop_
_entity_poly.entity_id
_entity_poly.type
_entity_poly.pdbx_seq_one_letter_code
_entity_poly.pdbx_strand_id
1 'polypeptide(L)'
;MEQKDLLEQLHSKMIEEVQDYAIILLDVNGNILTWNKGVEKIKGYKQNEIIGQNFNIFYLPRDRQERLPERLIEQATKEGRAKHIGKRVRKDGSTFWGSILITALHDGEGNVVGFTKLTRELRDNEMD
;
A
#
# COMPACT_ATOMS: atom_id res chain seq x y z
N MET A 1 5.63 25.49 -19.65
CA MET A 1 5.05 24.16 -19.37
C MET A 1 3.56 24.19 -19.62
N GLU A 2 3.07 23.22 -20.34
CA GLU A 2 1.63 23.12 -20.57
C GLU A 2 0.90 22.77 -19.27
N GLN A 3 -0.35 23.20 -19.18
CA GLN A 3 -1.17 23.00 -17.98
C GLN A 3 -1.33 21.51 -17.64
N LYS A 4 -1.45 20.65 -18.67
CA LYS A 4 -1.58 19.21 -18.51
C LYS A 4 -0.35 18.61 -17.83
N ASP A 5 0.86 19.02 -18.25
CA ASP A 5 2.10 18.52 -17.67
C ASP A 5 2.25 18.95 -16.21
N LEU A 6 1.85 20.20 -15.91
CA LEU A 6 1.85 20.69 -14.53
C LEU A 6 0.91 19.87 -13.66
N LEU A 7 -0.29 19.58 -14.15
CA LEU A 7 -1.27 18.80 -13.40
C LEU A 7 -0.75 17.39 -13.12
N GLU A 8 -0.13 16.74 -14.10
CA GLU A 8 0.46 15.41 -13.90
C GLU A 8 1.56 15.44 -12.84
N GLN A 9 2.41 16.47 -12.86
CA GLN A 9 3.45 16.64 -11.86
C GLN A 9 2.86 16.84 -10.47
N LEU A 10 1.82 17.64 -10.35
CA LEU A 10 1.17 17.90 -9.06
C LEU A 10 0.47 16.66 -8.53
N HIS A 11 -0.15 15.85 -9.40
CA HIS A 11 -0.72 14.58 -8.99
C HIS A 11 0.34 13.66 -8.39
N SER A 12 1.48 13.54 -9.05
CA SER A 12 2.59 12.71 -8.55
C SER A 12 3.12 13.23 -7.22
N LYS A 13 3.28 14.55 -7.11
CA LYS A 13 3.76 15.18 -5.87
C LYS A 13 2.75 15.04 -4.72
N MET A 14 1.48 15.11 -5.04
CA MET A 14 0.41 14.98 -4.04
C MET A 14 0.53 13.64 -3.29
N ILE A 15 0.85 12.58 -4.02
CA ILE A 15 1.02 11.25 -3.43
C ILE A 15 2.41 11.12 -2.79
N GLU A 16 3.46 11.51 -3.53
CA GLU A 16 4.85 11.32 -3.12
C GLU A 16 5.19 11.98 -1.80
N GLU A 17 4.67 13.18 -1.55
CA GLU A 17 5.06 13.97 -0.38
C GLU A 17 4.21 13.74 0.87
N VAL A 18 3.15 12.95 0.78
CA VAL A 18 2.36 12.57 1.96
C VAL A 18 3.20 11.67 2.86
N GLN A 19 3.29 12.01 4.14
CA GLN A 19 4.13 11.30 5.11
C GLN A 19 3.37 10.47 6.13
N ASP A 20 2.11 10.82 6.40
CA ASP A 20 1.32 10.15 7.43
C ASP A 20 0.67 8.85 6.92
N TYR A 21 0.76 8.60 5.63
CA TYR A 21 0.24 7.40 4.99
C TYR A 21 1.29 6.84 4.05
N ALA A 22 1.49 5.53 4.13
CA ALA A 22 2.22 4.81 3.09
C ALA A 22 1.24 4.54 1.95
N ILE A 23 1.49 5.14 0.79
CA ILE A 23 0.61 5.03 -0.39
C ILE A 23 1.39 4.30 -1.47
N ILE A 24 0.91 3.11 -1.85
CA ILE A 24 1.59 2.24 -2.78
C ILE A 24 0.62 1.81 -3.87
N LEU A 25 1.09 1.81 -5.10
CA LEU A 25 0.37 1.19 -6.21
C LEU A 25 0.91 -0.23 -6.38
N LEU A 26 0.00 -1.20 -6.46
CA LEU A 26 0.33 -2.61 -6.68
C LEU A 26 -0.17 -3.04 -8.06
N ASP A 27 0.59 -3.93 -8.71
CA ASP A 27 0.05 -4.62 -9.88
C ASP A 27 -0.91 -5.73 -9.43
N VAL A 28 -1.48 -6.46 -10.37
CA VAL A 28 -2.49 -7.50 -10.05
C VAL A 28 -1.93 -8.66 -9.25
N ASN A 29 -0.61 -8.81 -9.22
CA ASN A 29 0.07 -9.86 -8.47
C ASN A 29 0.58 -9.39 -7.11
N GLY A 30 0.33 -8.13 -6.76
CA GLY A 30 0.76 -7.56 -5.49
C GLY A 30 2.19 -7.03 -5.49
N ASN A 31 2.79 -6.85 -6.66
CA ASN A 31 4.13 -6.28 -6.75
C ASN A 31 4.04 -4.76 -6.67
N ILE A 32 4.99 -4.17 -5.97
CA ILE A 32 4.98 -2.73 -5.66
C ILE A 32 5.53 -1.94 -6.84
N LEU A 33 4.73 -1.01 -7.34
CA LEU A 33 5.06 -0.19 -8.50
C LEU A 33 5.50 1.23 -8.13
N THR A 34 5.01 1.76 -7.02
CA THR A 34 5.32 3.15 -6.61
C THR A 34 5.69 3.21 -5.13
N TRP A 35 6.25 4.34 -4.76
CA TRP A 35 6.69 4.64 -3.40
C TRP A 35 6.26 6.08 -3.07
N ASN A 36 6.04 6.36 -1.78
CA ASN A 36 5.91 7.74 -1.31
C ASN A 36 6.69 7.92 -0.01
N LYS A 37 6.79 9.14 0.49
CA LYS A 37 7.55 9.44 1.70
C LYS A 37 7.01 8.72 2.94
N GLY A 38 5.72 8.45 2.97
CA GLY A 38 5.10 7.68 4.05
C GLY A 38 5.59 6.25 4.12
N VAL A 39 5.97 5.64 2.99
CA VAL A 39 6.54 4.29 2.98
C VAL A 39 7.85 4.28 3.76
N GLU A 40 8.72 5.27 3.52
CA GLU A 40 9.98 5.36 4.26
C GLU A 40 9.74 5.65 5.73
N LYS A 41 8.89 6.62 6.03
CA LYS A 41 8.61 7.03 7.41
C LYS A 41 7.98 5.92 8.25
N ILE A 42 7.02 5.20 7.70
CA ILE A 42 6.25 4.20 8.44
C ILE A 42 6.93 2.83 8.39
N LYS A 43 7.43 2.44 7.21
CA LYS A 43 7.93 1.08 6.97
C LYS A 43 9.45 0.97 6.86
N GLY A 44 10.15 2.10 6.70
CA GLY A 44 11.60 2.13 6.70
C GLY A 44 12.27 1.82 5.37
N TYR A 45 11.52 1.71 4.27
CA TYR A 45 12.06 1.38 2.96
C TYR A 45 12.23 2.61 2.09
N LYS A 46 13.39 2.72 1.44
CA LYS A 46 13.61 3.71 0.39
C LYS A 46 13.05 3.21 -0.92
N GLN A 47 12.85 4.13 -1.86
CA GLN A 47 12.25 3.84 -3.16
C GLN A 47 12.96 2.68 -3.87
N ASN A 48 14.30 2.75 -3.97
CA ASN A 48 15.08 1.74 -4.68
C ASN A 48 15.12 0.38 -3.98
N GLU A 49 14.71 0.32 -2.72
CA GLU A 49 14.66 -0.93 -1.97
C GLU A 49 13.34 -1.66 -2.13
N ILE A 50 12.27 -0.92 -2.41
CA ILE A 50 10.92 -1.49 -2.32
C ILE A 50 10.25 -1.71 -3.69
N ILE A 51 10.58 -0.90 -4.69
CA ILE A 51 9.98 -1.03 -6.02
C ILE A 51 10.31 -2.42 -6.60
N GLY A 52 9.28 -3.12 -7.07
CA GLY A 52 9.40 -4.46 -7.62
C GLY A 52 9.25 -5.58 -6.60
N GLN A 53 9.31 -5.27 -5.31
CA GLN A 53 9.08 -6.28 -4.27
C GLN A 53 7.60 -6.58 -4.15
N ASN A 54 7.26 -7.80 -3.71
CA ASN A 54 5.86 -8.11 -3.42
C ASN A 54 5.48 -7.55 -2.06
N PHE A 55 4.24 -7.08 -1.92
CA PHE A 55 3.78 -6.44 -0.69
C PHE A 55 3.70 -7.41 0.49
N ASN A 56 3.82 -8.73 0.24
CA ASN A 56 3.82 -9.71 1.32
C ASN A 56 4.98 -9.54 2.30
N ILE A 57 6.03 -8.79 1.90
CA ILE A 57 7.16 -8.50 2.81
C ILE A 57 6.75 -7.70 4.04
N PHE A 58 5.61 -7.05 4.02
CA PHE A 58 5.13 -6.26 5.16
C PHE A 58 4.39 -7.11 6.19
N TYR A 59 4.21 -8.40 5.93
CA TYR A 59 3.38 -9.28 6.76
C TYR A 59 4.24 -10.22 7.61
N LEU A 60 3.74 -10.52 8.82
CA LEU A 60 4.37 -11.50 9.70
C LEU A 60 4.41 -12.88 9.02
N PRO A 61 5.40 -13.73 9.34
CA PRO A 61 5.46 -15.08 8.77
C PRO A 61 4.17 -15.88 8.94
N ARG A 62 3.53 -15.77 10.11
CA ARG A 62 2.25 -16.45 10.37
C ARG A 62 1.16 -15.98 9.41
N ASP A 63 1.07 -14.68 9.17
CA ASP A 63 0.07 -14.10 8.27
C ASP A 63 0.31 -14.52 6.82
N ARG A 64 1.58 -14.69 6.43
CA ARG A 64 1.92 -15.20 5.10
C ARG A 64 1.51 -16.66 4.96
N GLN A 65 1.72 -17.48 5.99
CA GLN A 65 1.31 -18.88 5.98
C GLN A 65 -0.21 -19.02 5.87
N GLU A 66 -0.94 -18.13 6.53
CA GLU A 66 -2.40 -18.10 6.49
C GLU A 66 -2.94 -17.40 5.24
N ARG A 67 -2.05 -16.97 4.35
CA ARG A 67 -2.37 -16.32 3.07
C ARG A 67 -3.17 -15.03 3.23
N LEU A 68 -2.90 -14.28 4.31
CA LEU A 68 -3.59 -13.01 4.55
C LEU A 68 -3.41 -12.01 3.41
N PRO A 69 -2.18 -11.79 2.87
CA PRO A 69 -2.04 -10.86 1.74
C PRO A 69 -2.93 -11.24 0.56
N GLU A 70 -2.93 -12.50 0.16
CA GLU A 70 -3.71 -12.98 -0.98
C GLU A 70 -5.21 -12.86 -0.73
N ARG A 71 -5.66 -13.15 0.51
CA ARG A 71 -7.07 -13.03 0.87
C ARG A 71 -7.56 -11.58 0.80
N LEU A 72 -6.71 -10.62 1.20
CA LEU A 72 -7.06 -9.20 1.10
C LEU A 72 -7.18 -8.75 -0.34
N ILE A 73 -6.28 -9.21 -1.21
CA ILE A 73 -6.36 -8.93 -2.65
C ILE A 73 -7.63 -9.55 -3.26
N GLU A 74 -7.95 -10.79 -2.88
CA GLU A 74 -9.17 -11.43 -3.35
C GLU A 74 -10.42 -10.66 -2.91
N GLN A 75 -10.45 -10.21 -1.67
CA GLN A 75 -11.57 -9.42 -1.16
C GLN A 75 -11.70 -8.10 -1.92
N ALA A 76 -10.58 -7.39 -2.14
CA ALA A 76 -10.59 -6.14 -2.88
C ALA A 76 -11.06 -6.35 -4.32
N THR A 77 -10.66 -7.47 -4.94
CA THR A 77 -11.09 -7.81 -6.30
C THR A 77 -12.59 -8.02 -6.37
N LYS A 78 -13.17 -8.74 -5.41
CA LYS A 78 -14.60 -9.08 -5.40
C LYS A 78 -15.48 -7.92 -4.95
N GLU A 79 -15.04 -7.20 -3.91
CA GLU A 79 -15.87 -6.20 -3.24
C GLU A 79 -15.49 -4.76 -3.60
N GLY A 80 -14.41 -4.57 -4.37
CA GLY A 80 -13.90 -3.26 -4.73
C GLY A 80 -12.84 -2.75 -3.76
N ARG A 81 -12.86 -3.20 -2.51
CA ARG A 81 -11.86 -2.80 -1.52
C ARG A 81 -11.83 -3.81 -0.37
N ALA A 82 -10.72 -3.78 0.38
CA ALA A 82 -10.55 -4.57 1.59
C ALA A 82 -9.94 -3.69 2.68
N LYS A 83 -10.49 -3.76 3.89
CA LYS A 83 -9.95 -3.05 5.06
C LYS A 83 -9.43 -4.07 6.05
N HIS A 84 -8.33 -3.74 6.72
CA HIS A 84 -7.76 -4.63 7.72
C HIS A 84 -6.99 -3.81 8.76
N ILE A 85 -7.18 -4.15 10.03
CA ILE A 85 -6.35 -3.63 11.12
C ILE A 85 -5.54 -4.81 11.65
N GLY A 86 -4.21 -4.67 11.65
CA GLY A 86 -3.36 -5.76 12.09
C GLY A 86 -1.90 -5.36 12.17
N LYS A 87 -1.08 -6.27 12.65
CA LYS A 87 0.36 -6.05 12.73
C LYS A 87 1.02 -6.17 11.37
N ARG A 88 1.97 -5.29 11.14
CA ARG A 88 2.83 -5.30 9.95
C ARG A 88 4.28 -5.20 10.38
N VAL A 89 5.20 -5.52 9.47
CA VAL A 89 6.64 -5.58 9.73
C VAL A 89 7.35 -4.47 8.96
N ARG A 90 8.23 -3.73 9.66
CA ARG A 90 9.11 -2.74 9.04
C ARG A 90 10.38 -3.41 8.50
N LYS A 91 11.15 -2.65 7.73
CA LYS A 91 12.43 -3.13 7.18
C LYS A 91 13.37 -3.65 8.26
N ASP A 92 13.40 -2.99 9.43
CA ASP A 92 14.30 -3.35 10.52
C ASP A 92 13.80 -4.54 11.36
N GLY A 93 12.67 -5.13 10.98
CA GLY A 93 12.09 -6.25 11.70
C GLY A 93 11.14 -5.87 12.82
N SER A 94 11.07 -4.60 13.18
CA SER A 94 10.11 -4.15 14.20
C SER A 94 8.69 -4.24 13.63
N THR A 95 7.71 -4.28 14.53
CA THR A 95 6.30 -4.39 14.13
C THR A 95 5.53 -3.15 14.56
N PHE A 96 4.40 -2.94 13.91
CA PHE A 96 3.48 -1.86 14.24
C PHE A 96 2.05 -2.29 13.93
N TRP A 97 1.09 -1.70 14.61
CA TRP A 97 -0.31 -1.88 14.26
C TRP A 97 -0.66 -0.92 13.14
N GLY A 98 -1.21 -1.45 12.07
CA GLY A 98 -1.58 -0.65 10.91
C GLY A 98 -3.06 -0.73 10.60
N SER A 99 -3.60 0.38 10.08
CA SER A 99 -4.90 0.44 9.43
C SER A 99 -4.64 0.42 7.94
N ILE A 100 -5.15 -0.59 7.25
CA ILE A 100 -4.86 -0.83 5.84
C ILE A 100 -6.13 -0.77 5.02
N LEU A 101 -6.08 -0.06 3.88
CA LEU A 101 -7.14 -0.05 2.88
C LEU A 101 -6.54 -0.39 1.53
N ILE A 102 -7.04 -1.46 0.92
CA ILE A 102 -6.66 -1.85 -0.43
C ILE A 102 -7.87 -1.61 -1.32
N THR A 103 -7.67 -0.83 -2.39
CA THR A 103 -8.74 -0.48 -3.33
C THR A 103 -8.39 -1.02 -4.71
N ALA A 104 -9.30 -1.77 -5.32
CA ALA A 104 -9.12 -2.27 -6.68
C ALA A 104 -9.30 -1.15 -7.69
N LEU A 105 -8.40 -1.10 -8.67
CA LEU A 105 -8.44 -0.14 -9.76
C LEU A 105 -8.88 -0.86 -11.03
N HIS A 106 -9.74 -0.22 -11.80
CA HIS A 106 -10.36 -0.84 -12.98
C HIS A 106 -10.04 -0.05 -14.24
N ASP A 107 -9.94 -0.76 -15.37
CA ASP A 107 -9.86 -0.10 -16.68
C ASP A 107 -11.27 0.31 -17.13
N GLY A 108 -11.37 0.84 -18.36
CA GLY A 108 -12.65 1.31 -18.90
C GLY A 108 -13.66 0.19 -19.16
N GLU A 109 -13.24 -1.07 -19.12
CA GLU A 109 -14.09 -2.23 -19.34
C GLU A 109 -14.46 -2.95 -18.04
N GLY A 110 -14.03 -2.41 -16.89
CA GLY A 110 -14.34 -2.99 -15.59
C GLY A 110 -13.40 -4.08 -15.13
N ASN A 111 -12.29 -4.30 -15.82
CA ASN A 111 -11.28 -5.28 -15.41
C ASN A 111 -10.36 -4.68 -14.35
N VAL A 112 -10.02 -5.47 -13.33
CA VAL A 112 -9.05 -5.04 -12.32
C VAL A 112 -7.66 -5.00 -12.95
N VAL A 113 -7.01 -3.84 -12.87
CA VAL A 113 -5.67 -3.63 -13.46
C VAL A 113 -4.60 -3.36 -12.41
N GLY A 114 -4.97 -3.25 -11.16
CA GLY A 114 -4.04 -3.01 -10.07
C GLY A 114 -4.79 -2.63 -8.80
N PHE A 115 -4.03 -2.22 -7.79
CA PHE A 115 -4.60 -1.85 -6.49
C PHE A 115 -3.83 -0.66 -5.91
N THR A 116 -4.54 0.23 -5.22
CA THR A 116 -3.87 1.14 -4.29
C THR A 116 -3.89 0.51 -2.91
N LYS A 117 -2.81 0.70 -2.17
CA LYS A 117 -2.72 0.25 -0.79
C LYS A 117 -2.33 1.44 0.07
N LEU A 118 -3.21 1.76 1.02
CA LEU A 118 -3.02 2.86 1.94
C LEU A 118 -2.81 2.27 3.34
N THR A 119 -1.69 2.62 3.97
CA THR A 119 -1.37 2.16 5.32
C THR A 119 -1.13 3.35 6.23
N ARG A 120 -1.81 3.36 7.38
CA ARG A 120 -1.58 4.33 8.45
C ARG A 120 -1.15 3.58 9.69
N GLU A 121 -0.11 4.07 10.36
CA GLU A 121 0.28 3.51 11.66
C GLU A 121 -0.71 3.97 12.73
N LEU A 122 -1.20 3.03 13.52
CA LEU A 122 -2.13 3.32 14.59
C LEU A 122 -1.39 3.64 15.89
N ARG A 123 -1.89 4.62 16.62
CA ARG A 123 -1.39 4.95 17.95
C ARG A 123 -2.12 4.08 18.97
N ASP A 124 -1.54 3.94 20.17
CA ASP A 124 -2.11 3.11 21.21
C ASP A 124 -3.56 3.47 21.54
N ASN A 125 -3.89 4.77 21.56
CA ASN A 125 -5.25 5.23 21.85
C ASN A 125 -6.25 5.02 20.71
N GLU A 126 -5.79 4.56 19.56
CA GLU A 126 -6.64 4.28 18.39
C GLU A 126 -6.97 2.80 18.23
N MET A 127 -6.45 1.97 19.14
CA MET A 127 -6.56 0.51 19.01
C MET A 127 -7.86 -0.06 19.58
N ASP A 128 -8.59 0.69 20.37
CA ASP A 128 -9.81 0.26 21.04
C ASP A 128 -11.07 0.42 20.20
#